data_e6c44420dce87f5bac95bd6c0d036433
#
_entry.id   e6c44420dce87f5bac95bd6c0d036433
#
_cell.length_a   1.000
_cell.length_b   1.000
_cell.length_c   1.000
_cell.angle_alpha   90.00
_cell.angle_beta   90.00
_cell.angle_gamma   90.00
#
_symmetry.space_group_name_H-M   'P 1'
#
loop_
_entity.id
_entity.type
_entity.pdbx_description
1 polymer ?
#
loop_
_entity_poly.entity_id
_entity_poly.type
_entity_poly.pdbx_seq_one_letter_code
_entity_poly.pdbx_strand_id
1 'polypeptide(L)'
;NALDIMRLSQPGTQLKEVFLPAPIVSFATGLGNGFNLEAYIQTNWNDSYFPPTGSYWSMVNGLGKGDAAYGLPKKNAKDSGQFGASLRWQPSGTQLNLGLYAMAYHDKVPQLSFQNGPEWVFAEDRKMFGISANMPIGDWAVGTELSYRPKDAVSLNPNQDGCALNNGQCWVDEKKFQWHLTGILSMTPGDYGGILKALGNASTATLMVEAVASYYPKLKKFYNGEPISAGVWGWGQEYNLGGTAEAVGDKLSAGYNLDFSWVYDGSLIPGWQVIPEVYFFHAVSGRTPNSSG
;
A
#
# COMPACT_ATOMS: atom_id res chain seq x y z
N ASN A 1 1.77 -3.34 -7.96
CA ASN A 1 3.15 -3.13 -8.38
C ASN A 1 4.11 -3.57 -7.27
N ALA A 2 5.32 -3.99 -7.65
CA ALA A 2 6.41 -4.17 -6.71
C ALA A 2 6.96 -2.79 -6.31
N LEU A 3 7.46 -2.67 -5.08
CA LEU A 3 7.91 -1.41 -4.49
C LEU A 3 9.38 -1.50 -4.08
N ASP A 4 10.11 -0.43 -4.25
CA ASP A 4 11.39 -0.22 -3.59
C ASP A 4 11.14 0.37 -2.20
N ILE A 5 11.08 -0.50 -1.19
CA ILE A 5 10.79 -0.13 0.19
C ILE A 5 11.91 0.74 0.78
N MET A 6 13.14 0.56 0.32
CA MET A 6 14.26 1.40 0.75
C MET A 6 14.07 2.86 0.31
N ARG A 7 13.66 3.06 -0.94
CA ARG A 7 13.36 4.41 -1.47
C ARG A 7 12.13 5.01 -0.79
N LEU A 8 11.08 4.21 -0.56
CA LEU A 8 9.88 4.68 0.13
C LEU A 8 10.19 5.27 1.52
N SER A 9 11.22 4.76 2.19
CA SER A 9 11.64 5.22 3.51
C SER A 9 12.50 6.50 3.48
N GLN A 10 12.90 7.00 2.32
CA GLN A 10 13.77 8.18 2.19
C GLN A 10 12.93 9.46 2.06
N PRO A 11 13.17 10.47 2.89
CA PRO A 11 12.49 11.76 2.77
C PRO A 11 12.69 12.40 1.39
N GLY A 12 11.61 12.98 0.84
CA GLY A 12 11.64 13.65 -0.46
C GLY A 12 11.56 12.71 -1.68
N THR A 13 11.46 11.40 -1.49
CA THR A 13 11.28 10.46 -2.60
C THR A 13 9.88 10.61 -3.20
N GLN A 14 9.80 10.76 -4.52
CA GLN A 14 8.53 10.79 -5.21
C GLN A 14 7.98 9.37 -5.41
N LEU A 15 6.67 9.21 -5.27
CA LEU A 15 6.01 7.90 -5.35
C LEU A 15 6.33 7.14 -6.66
N LYS A 16 6.49 7.86 -7.79
CA LYS A 16 6.88 7.27 -9.08
C LYS A 16 8.25 6.59 -9.07
N GLU A 17 9.15 6.99 -8.17
CA GLU A 17 10.50 6.44 -8.04
C GLU A 17 10.53 5.16 -7.21
N VAL A 18 9.46 4.93 -6.46
CA VAL A 18 9.28 3.76 -5.59
C VAL A 18 8.75 2.57 -6.36
N PHE A 19 7.97 2.79 -7.42
CA PHE A 19 7.41 1.69 -8.21
C PHE A 19 8.49 1.02 -9.06
N LEU A 20 8.64 -0.30 -8.86
CA LEU A 20 9.50 -1.13 -9.69
C LEU A 20 8.74 -1.58 -10.94
N PRO A 21 9.23 -1.25 -12.15
CA PRO A 21 8.55 -1.60 -13.38
C PRO A 21 8.56 -3.11 -13.63
N ALA A 22 7.50 -3.60 -14.24
CA ALA A 22 7.41 -4.95 -14.76
C ALA A 22 6.94 -4.88 -16.21
N PRO A 23 7.38 -5.80 -17.09
CA PRO A 23 6.92 -5.85 -18.48
C PRO A 23 5.43 -6.13 -18.54
N ILE A 24 4.68 -5.26 -19.20
CA ILE A 24 3.23 -5.41 -19.43
C ILE A 24 2.91 -5.20 -20.91
N VAL A 25 1.89 -5.89 -21.37
CA VAL A 25 1.20 -5.57 -22.62
C VAL A 25 -0.18 -5.05 -22.23
N SER A 26 -0.53 -3.86 -22.70
CA SER A 26 -1.79 -3.21 -22.36
C SER A 26 -2.55 -2.78 -23.62
N PHE A 27 -3.86 -2.71 -23.46
CA PHE A 27 -4.81 -2.25 -24.45
C PHE A 27 -5.77 -1.27 -23.79
N ALA A 28 -6.05 -0.17 -24.50
CA ALA A 28 -7.03 0.83 -24.05
C ALA A 28 -7.89 1.28 -25.24
N THR A 29 -9.19 1.42 -25.03
CA THR A 29 -10.12 1.90 -26.06
C THR A 29 -11.30 2.65 -25.46
N GLY A 30 -11.79 3.66 -26.19
CA GLY A 30 -13.06 4.30 -25.91
C GLY A 30 -14.23 3.50 -26.49
N LEU A 31 -15.25 3.25 -25.68
CA LEU A 31 -16.46 2.54 -26.11
C LEU A 31 -17.62 3.49 -26.49
N GLY A 32 -17.39 4.80 -26.42
CA GLY A 32 -18.43 5.82 -26.60
C GLY A 32 -19.22 6.10 -25.31
N ASN A 33 -20.06 7.15 -25.34
CA ASN A 33 -20.93 7.57 -24.22
C ASN A 33 -20.18 7.75 -22.86
N GLY A 34 -18.90 8.15 -22.92
CA GLY A 34 -18.05 8.35 -21.74
C GLY A 34 -17.44 7.07 -21.15
N PHE A 35 -17.62 5.90 -21.78
CA PHE A 35 -17.01 4.67 -21.35
C PHE A 35 -15.63 4.45 -21.98
N ASN A 36 -14.68 4.02 -21.16
CA ASN A 36 -13.33 3.63 -21.55
C ASN A 36 -13.00 2.26 -20.92
N LEU A 37 -12.46 1.37 -21.73
CA LEU A 37 -12.00 0.05 -21.32
C LEU A 37 -10.48 -0.01 -21.41
N GLU A 38 -9.86 -0.52 -20.37
CA GLU A 38 -8.43 -0.83 -20.33
C GLU A 38 -8.24 -2.27 -19.88
N ALA A 39 -7.26 -2.95 -20.45
CA ALA A 39 -6.86 -4.28 -20.01
C ALA A 39 -5.35 -4.44 -20.15
N TYR A 40 -4.74 -5.28 -19.31
CA TYR A 40 -3.32 -5.58 -19.38
C TYR A 40 -3.03 -7.03 -19.02
N ILE A 41 -1.88 -7.51 -19.51
CA ILE A 41 -1.25 -8.76 -19.10
C ILE A 41 0.18 -8.40 -18.68
N GLN A 42 0.61 -8.85 -17.51
CA GLN A 42 2.00 -8.78 -17.08
C GLN A 42 2.69 -10.08 -17.46
N THR A 43 3.81 -9.98 -18.17
CA THR A 43 4.52 -11.15 -18.74
C THR A 43 5.57 -11.73 -17.83
N ASN A 44 6.12 -10.92 -16.93
CA ASN A 44 7.13 -11.36 -15.96
C ASN A 44 6.75 -10.88 -14.56
N TRP A 45 6.92 -11.74 -13.59
CA TRP A 45 6.74 -11.37 -12.20
C TRP A 45 8.01 -10.67 -11.66
N ASN A 46 7.83 -9.73 -10.73
CA ASN A 46 8.90 -9.11 -9.95
C ASN A 46 8.44 -8.93 -8.50
N ASP A 47 9.37 -8.93 -7.57
CA ASP A 47 9.11 -8.70 -6.14
C ASP A 47 9.47 -7.28 -5.70
N SER A 48 8.99 -6.90 -4.54
CA SER A 48 9.39 -5.68 -3.86
C SER A 48 10.82 -5.78 -3.35
N TYR A 49 11.57 -4.68 -3.45
CA TYR A 49 12.92 -4.58 -2.97
C TYR A 49 12.92 -4.10 -1.51
N PHE A 50 13.52 -4.90 -0.63
CA PHE A 50 13.66 -4.59 0.79
C PHE A 50 15.05 -4.06 1.10
N PRO A 51 15.18 -3.18 2.12
CA PRO A 51 16.46 -2.67 2.56
C PRO A 51 17.44 -3.81 2.90
N PRO A 52 18.72 -3.67 2.55
CA PRO A 52 19.72 -4.68 2.87
C PRO A 52 19.82 -4.94 4.38
N THR A 53 20.03 -6.19 4.75
CA THR A 53 20.27 -6.59 6.14
C THR A 53 21.43 -5.79 6.72
N GLY A 54 21.27 -5.28 7.94
CA GLY A 54 22.26 -4.44 8.62
C GLY A 54 22.25 -2.96 8.24
N SER A 55 21.43 -2.55 7.27
CA SER A 55 21.19 -1.12 7.00
C SER A 55 20.26 -0.50 8.04
N TYR A 56 20.29 0.83 8.18
CA TYR A 56 19.42 1.56 9.11
C TYR A 56 17.93 1.25 8.94
N TRP A 57 17.49 1.00 7.70
CA TRP A 57 16.11 0.72 7.35
C TRP A 57 15.80 -0.78 7.27
N SER A 58 16.73 -1.64 7.68
CA SER A 58 16.50 -3.10 7.66
C SER A 58 15.37 -3.46 8.62
N MET A 59 14.33 -4.05 8.09
CA MET A 59 13.14 -4.44 8.86
C MET A 59 13.28 -5.86 9.44
N VAL A 60 13.89 -6.77 8.69
CA VAL A 60 14.02 -8.18 9.04
C VAL A 60 15.35 -8.73 8.54
N ASN A 61 16.09 -9.37 9.41
CA ASN A 61 17.30 -10.11 9.03
C ASN A 61 16.93 -11.26 8.08
N GLY A 62 17.68 -11.39 7.00
CA GLY A 62 17.51 -12.48 6.04
C GLY A 62 16.52 -12.20 4.91
N LEU A 63 15.89 -11.03 4.84
CA LEU A 63 14.98 -10.68 3.75
C LEU A 63 15.62 -9.77 2.68
N GLY A 64 16.45 -8.82 3.09
CA GLY A 64 17.15 -7.91 2.19
C GLY A 64 18.35 -8.55 1.49
N LYS A 65 18.86 -7.89 0.45
CA LYS A 65 20.14 -8.26 -0.16
C LYS A 65 21.29 -7.97 0.80
N GLY A 66 22.36 -8.75 0.75
CA GLY A 66 23.67 -8.39 1.29
C GLY A 66 24.19 -9.17 2.47
N ASP A 67 23.38 -9.96 3.19
CA ASP A 67 23.90 -10.84 4.23
C ASP A 67 23.48 -12.30 3.99
N ALA A 68 24.43 -13.07 3.47
CA ALA A 68 24.23 -14.50 3.23
C ALA A 68 24.19 -15.34 4.53
N ALA A 69 24.64 -14.80 5.66
CA ALA A 69 24.70 -15.55 6.93
C ALA A 69 23.31 -15.81 7.53
N TYR A 70 22.33 -14.94 7.21
CA TYR A 70 20.94 -15.06 7.66
C TYR A 70 19.93 -15.11 6.51
N GLY A 71 20.42 -15.14 5.26
CA GLY A 71 19.59 -15.17 4.07
C GLY A 71 18.83 -16.48 3.95
N LEU A 72 17.50 -16.43 4.08
CA LEU A 72 16.65 -17.55 3.70
C LEU A 72 16.53 -17.61 2.18
N PRO A 73 16.48 -18.82 1.57
CA PRO A 73 16.20 -18.97 0.17
C PRO A 73 14.86 -18.32 -0.18
N LYS A 74 14.79 -17.72 -1.35
CA LYS A 74 13.60 -17.06 -1.88
C LYS A 74 13.08 -17.83 -3.08
N LYS A 75 11.84 -18.28 -3.02
CA LYS A 75 11.14 -18.93 -4.11
C LYS A 75 10.22 -17.91 -4.77
N ASN A 76 10.58 -17.48 -5.98
CA ASN A 76 9.80 -16.53 -6.77
C ASN A 76 8.43 -17.11 -7.14
N ALA A 77 7.43 -16.23 -7.27
CA ALA A 77 6.16 -16.60 -7.87
C ALA A 77 6.31 -16.85 -9.37
N LYS A 78 5.34 -17.53 -9.96
CA LYS A 78 5.30 -17.78 -11.41
C LYS A 78 5.10 -16.48 -12.19
N ASP A 79 5.62 -16.43 -13.42
CA ASP A 79 5.48 -15.25 -14.28
C ASP A 79 4.07 -15.11 -14.87
N SER A 80 3.37 -16.22 -15.09
CA SER A 80 2.05 -16.25 -15.72
C SER A 80 0.89 -16.02 -14.73
N GLY A 81 -0.28 -15.63 -15.25
CA GLY A 81 -1.48 -15.50 -14.44
C GLY A 81 -1.71 -14.11 -13.83
N GLN A 82 -0.96 -13.11 -14.29
CA GLN A 82 -1.11 -11.73 -13.87
C GLN A 82 -1.74 -10.89 -14.98
N PHE A 83 -2.96 -10.46 -14.77
CA PHE A 83 -3.72 -9.65 -15.74
C PHE A 83 -4.78 -8.82 -15.02
N GLY A 84 -5.29 -7.81 -15.69
CA GLY A 84 -6.37 -6.99 -15.15
C GLY A 84 -7.14 -6.26 -16.24
N ALA A 85 -8.32 -5.79 -15.86
CA ALA A 85 -9.15 -4.94 -16.68
C ALA A 85 -9.81 -3.85 -15.82
N SER A 86 -10.05 -2.70 -16.43
CA SER A 86 -10.83 -1.62 -15.85
C SER A 86 -11.85 -1.08 -16.83
N LEU A 87 -13.02 -0.75 -16.33
CA LEU A 87 -14.05 0.00 -17.04
C LEU A 87 -14.23 1.34 -16.32
N ARG A 88 -13.98 2.43 -17.03
CA ARG A 88 -14.20 3.77 -16.52
C ARG A 88 -15.37 4.42 -17.24
N TRP A 89 -16.16 5.18 -16.52
CA TRP A 89 -17.29 5.91 -17.05
C TRP A 89 -17.33 7.32 -16.51
N GLN A 90 -17.40 8.27 -17.45
CA GLN A 90 -17.66 9.68 -17.18
C GLN A 90 -19.00 10.07 -17.81
N PRO A 91 -20.08 10.19 -17.01
CA PRO A 91 -21.39 10.60 -17.52
C PRO A 91 -21.32 11.98 -18.17
N SER A 92 -22.00 12.14 -19.30
CA SER A 92 -22.07 13.41 -20.02
C SER A 92 -22.62 14.54 -19.15
N GLY A 93 -21.99 15.72 -19.21
CA GLY A 93 -22.39 16.88 -18.44
C GLY A 93 -22.01 16.84 -16.95
N THR A 94 -21.22 15.87 -16.53
CA THR A 94 -20.69 15.77 -15.16
C THR A 94 -19.18 15.72 -15.14
N GLN A 95 -18.59 16.05 -13.98
CA GLN A 95 -17.16 15.87 -13.72
C GLN A 95 -16.91 14.58 -12.90
N LEU A 96 -17.94 13.77 -12.73
CA LEU A 96 -17.85 12.50 -12.02
C LEU A 96 -17.16 11.45 -12.89
N ASN A 97 -16.13 10.81 -12.37
CA ASN A 97 -15.49 9.64 -12.96
C ASN A 97 -15.74 8.42 -12.06
N LEU A 98 -16.36 7.40 -12.62
CA LEU A 98 -16.56 6.11 -11.97
C LEU A 98 -15.62 5.07 -12.56
N GLY A 99 -15.15 4.14 -11.74
CA GLY A 99 -14.28 3.06 -12.16
C GLY A 99 -14.69 1.72 -11.57
N LEU A 100 -14.60 0.67 -12.39
CA LEU A 100 -14.70 -0.73 -11.97
C LEU A 100 -13.39 -1.42 -12.35
N TYR A 101 -12.85 -2.23 -11.45
CA TYR A 101 -11.55 -2.87 -11.62
C TYR A 101 -11.64 -4.34 -11.24
N ALA A 102 -10.97 -5.19 -12.01
CA ALA A 102 -10.74 -6.58 -11.67
C ALA A 102 -9.32 -6.98 -12.07
N MET A 103 -8.61 -7.64 -11.18
CA MET A 103 -7.26 -8.11 -11.47
C MET A 103 -6.94 -9.44 -10.81
N ALA A 104 -6.08 -10.20 -11.47
CA ALA A 104 -5.38 -11.36 -10.94
C ALA A 104 -3.89 -11.05 -10.86
N TYR A 105 -3.25 -11.42 -9.75
CA TYR A 105 -1.86 -11.10 -9.50
C TYR A 105 -1.23 -12.12 -8.53
N HIS A 106 0.08 -12.04 -8.37
CA HIS A 106 0.82 -12.71 -7.31
C HIS A 106 1.38 -11.65 -6.38
N ASP A 107 1.36 -11.94 -5.07
CA ASP A 107 1.86 -10.99 -4.07
C ASP A 107 3.31 -10.60 -4.37
N LYS A 108 3.64 -9.35 -4.06
CA LYS A 108 4.95 -8.75 -4.27
C LYS A 108 5.76 -8.66 -2.96
N VAL A 109 5.11 -9.00 -1.85
CA VAL A 109 5.70 -9.07 -0.52
C VAL A 109 5.77 -10.55 -0.12
N PRO A 110 6.94 -11.04 0.30
CA PRO A 110 7.10 -12.45 0.63
C PRO A 110 6.42 -12.80 1.97
N GLN A 111 6.08 -14.05 2.10
CA GLN A 111 5.63 -14.70 3.32
C GLN A 111 6.62 -15.78 3.71
N LEU A 112 6.76 -16.03 5.01
CA LEU A 112 7.61 -17.11 5.50
C LEU A 112 6.93 -18.47 5.32
N SER A 113 7.69 -19.48 4.93
CA SER A 113 7.24 -20.87 4.79
C SER A 113 8.29 -21.82 5.32
N PHE A 114 7.84 -22.90 5.95
CA PHE A 114 8.64 -24.03 6.40
C PHE A 114 8.24 -25.34 5.71
N GLN A 115 7.45 -25.27 4.63
CA GLN A 115 6.98 -26.47 3.92
C GLN A 115 8.11 -27.31 3.33
N ASN A 116 9.15 -26.65 2.82
CA ASN A 116 10.34 -27.31 2.23
C ASN A 116 11.64 -26.89 2.95
N GLY A 117 11.55 -26.58 4.24
CA GLY A 117 12.55 -25.87 4.99
C GLY A 117 12.24 -24.36 5.05
N PRO A 118 13.00 -23.59 5.84
CA PRO A 118 12.73 -22.16 5.97
C PRO A 118 13.05 -21.42 4.67
N GLU A 119 12.02 -20.81 4.06
CA GLU A 119 12.12 -20.10 2.79
C GLU A 119 11.13 -18.92 2.73
N TRP A 120 11.46 -17.91 1.93
CA TRP A 120 10.54 -16.86 1.54
C TRP A 120 9.78 -17.27 0.28
N VAL A 121 8.46 -17.20 0.34
CA VAL A 121 7.56 -17.53 -0.78
C VAL A 121 6.57 -16.41 -0.99
N PHE A 122 5.99 -16.34 -2.18
CA PHE A 122 4.99 -15.33 -2.50
C PHE A 122 3.63 -16.00 -2.70
N ALA A 123 2.60 -15.43 -2.10
CA ALA A 123 1.26 -15.96 -2.25
C ALA A 123 0.75 -15.72 -3.67
N GLU A 124 0.42 -16.80 -4.38
CA GLU A 124 0.02 -16.78 -5.77
C GLU A 124 -1.50 -16.74 -5.97
N ASP A 125 -1.94 -16.47 -7.20
CA ASP A 125 -3.33 -16.53 -7.66
C ASP A 125 -4.29 -15.69 -6.82
N ARG A 126 -3.85 -14.48 -6.48
CA ARG A 126 -4.64 -13.47 -5.78
C ARG A 126 -5.56 -12.74 -6.76
N LYS A 127 -6.70 -12.31 -6.26
CA LYS A 127 -7.66 -11.51 -7.03
C LYS A 127 -8.03 -10.27 -6.26
N MET A 128 -8.26 -9.17 -6.98
CA MET A 128 -8.79 -7.95 -6.41
C MET A 128 -9.89 -7.41 -7.32
N PHE A 129 -10.95 -6.92 -6.70
CA PHE A 129 -12.05 -6.21 -7.35
C PHE A 129 -12.15 -4.84 -6.69
N GLY A 130 -12.41 -3.81 -7.47
CA GLY A 130 -12.50 -2.45 -6.94
C GLY A 130 -13.53 -1.63 -7.67
N ILE A 131 -14.06 -0.64 -6.94
CA ILE A 131 -14.87 0.43 -7.48
C ILE A 131 -14.28 1.77 -7.03
N SER A 132 -14.31 2.76 -7.88
CA SER A 132 -13.84 4.11 -7.53
C SER A 132 -14.80 5.18 -8.03
N ALA A 133 -14.78 6.33 -7.36
CA ALA A 133 -15.46 7.54 -7.77
C ALA A 133 -14.55 8.74 -7.51
N ASN A 134 -14.41 9.60 -8.52
CA ASN A 134 -13.62 10.83 -8.42
C ASN A 134 -14.43 11.99 -8.97
N MET A 135 -14.45 13.10 -8.24
CA MET A 135 -15.11 14.32 -8.67
C MET A 135 -14.58 15.55 -7.92
N PRO A 136 -14.62 16.74 -8.51
CA PRO A 136 -14.41 17.97 -7.75
C PRO A 136 -15.63 18.24 -6.86
N ILE A 137 -15.38 18.69 -5.64
CA ILE A 137 -16.38 19.14 -4.66
C ILE A 137 -15.92 20.50 -4.13
N GLY A 138 -16.49 21.60 -4.63
CA GLY A 138 -15.96 22.92 -4.38
C GLY A 138 -14.53 23.02 -4.90
N ASP A 139 -13.61 23.47 -4.06
CA ASP A 139 -12.19 23.63 -4.40
C ASP A 139 -11.36 22.34 -4.20
N TRP A 140 -12.01 21.28 -3.78
CA TRP A 140 -11.36 19.97 -3.54
C TRP A 140 -11.50 19.06 -4.75
N ALA A 141 -10.42 18.39 -5.12
CA ALA A 141 -10.49 17.18 -5.91
C ALA A 141 -10.62 16.00 -4.95
N VAL A 142 -11.77 15.30 -5.01
CA VAL A 142 -12.09 14.20 -4.09
C VAL A 142 -12.12 12.89 -4.83
N GLY A 143 -11.46 11.88 -4.30
CA GLY A 143 -11.46 10.51 -4.79
C GLY A 143 -11.81 9.54 -3.67
N THR A 144 -12.57 8.49 -4.00
CA THR A 144 -12.82 7.38 -3.10
C THR A 144 -12.72 6.06 -3.83
N GLU A 145 -12.23 5.05 -3.15
CA GLU A 145 -12.08 3.70 -3.68
C GLU A 145 -12.45 2.66 -2.63
N LEU A 146 -13.18 1.64 -3.03
CA LEU A 146 -13.42 0.45 -2.25
C LEU A 146 -12.89 -0.76 -3.01
N SER A 147 -11.97 -1.49 -2.41
CA SER A 147 -11.43 -2.73 -2.96
C SER A 147 -11.82 -3.95 -2.11
N TYR A 148 -11.95 -5.09 -2.77
CA TYR A 148 -12.24 -6.38 -2.17
C TYR A 148 -11.24 -7.42 -2.64
N ARG A 149 -10.59 -8.10 -1.70
CA ARG A 149 -9.70 -9.23 -1.94
C ARG A 149 -10.31 -10.48 -1.32
N PRO A 150 -10.70 -11.48 -2.13
CA PRO A 150 -11.26 -12.75 -1.62
C PRO A 150 -10.26 -13.56 -0.78
N LYS A 151 -8.97 -13.39 -1.09
CA LYS A 151 -7.85 -14.03 -0.43
C LYS A 151 -6.75 -12.99 -0.25
N ASP A 152 -6.48 -12.63 0.97
CA ASP A 152 -5.38 -11.77 1.38
C ASP A 152 -4.54 -12.53 2.41
N ALA A 153 -3.22 -12.55 2.24
CA ALA A 153 -2.34 -13.34 3.09
C ALA A 153 -2.14 -12.64 4.43
N VAL A 154 -2.73 -13.19 5.48
CA VAL A 154 -2.56 -12.73 6.86
C VAL A 154 -1.49 -13.53 7.55
N SER A 155 -0.41 -12.88 7.99
CA SER A 155 0.75 -13.53 8.58
C SER A 155 0.42 -14.13 9.95
N LEU A 156 0.87 -15.37 10.17
CA LEU A 156 0.92 -16.01 11.47
C LEU A 156 2.25 -15.69 12.15
N ASN A 157 2.27 -15.71 13.48
CA ASN A 157 3.50 -15.52 14.23
C ASN A 157 4.47 -16.71 14.01
N PRO A 158 5.64 -16.51 13.38
CA PRO A 158 6.56 -17.59 13.09
C PRO A 158 7.32 -18.10 14.34
N ASN A 159 7.28 -17.36 15.43
CA ASN A 159 7.96 -17.76 16.69
C ASN A 159 7.12 -18.70 17.56
N GLN A 160 5.93 -19.01 17.13
CA GLN A 160 5.02 -19.96 17.77
C GLN A 160 4.74 -21.08 16.77
N ASP A 161 4.11 -22.15 17.19
CA ASP A 161 3.83 -23.32 16.35
C ASP A 161 2.78 -23.06 15.25
N GLY A 162 2.38 -21.78 15.03
CA GLY A 162 1.37 -21.38 14.04
C GLY A 162 1.67 -21.84 12.63
N CYS A 163 2.92 -21.75 12.20
CA CYS A 163 3.34 -22.23 10.89
C CYS A 163 3.28 -23.77 10.81
N ALA A 164 3.75 -24.48 11.84
CA ALA A 164 3.72 -25.93 11.89
C ALA A 164 2.29 -26.47 11.87
N LEU A 165 1.40 -25.85 12.65
CA LEU A 165 -0.03 -26.19 12.69
C LEU A 165 -0.78 -25.86 11.38
N ASN A 166 -0.21 -25.00 10.54
CA ASN A 166 -0.72 -24.65 9.21
C ASN A 166 0.11 -25.31 8.09
N ASN A 167 0.60 -26.52 8.33
CA ASN A 167 1.39 -27.32 7.38
C ASN A 167 2.64 -26.58 6.86
N GLY A 168 3.31 -25.85 7.74
CA GLY A 168 4.51 -25.08 7.44
C GLY A 168 4.26 -23.72 6.76
N GLN A 169 3.04 -23.38 6.42
CA GLN A 169 2.67 -22.08 5.82
C GLN A 169 2.45 -21.04 6.93
N CYS A 170 3.24 -19.97 6.93
CA CYS A 170 3.17 -18.92 7.96
C CYS A 170 2.14 -17.83 7.67
N TRP A 171 1.10 -18.12 6.92
CA TRP A 171 -0.04 -17.22 6.70
C TRP A 171 -1.33 -18.01 6.49
N VAL A 172 -2.44 -17.34 6.65
CA VAL A 172 -3.79 -17.80 6.29
C VAL A 172 -4.43 -16.85 5.31
N ASP A 173 -5.30 -17.37 4.46
CA ASP A 173 -6.03 -16.56 3.49
C ASP A 173 -7.33 -16.05 4.11
N GLU A 174 -7.51 -14.73 4.16
CA GLU A 174 -8.71 -14.07 4.66
C GLU A 174 -9.30 -13.11 3.64
N LYS A 175 -10.61 -12.85 3.75
CA LYS A 175 -11.27 -11.82 2.95
C LYS A 175 -10.93 -10.46 3.49
N LYS A 176 -10.56 -9.50 2.60
CA LYS A 176 -10.25 -8.12 2.96
C LYS A 176 -11.09 -7.16 2.14
N PHE A 177 -11.66 -6.18 2.82
CA PHE A 177 -12.17 -4.95 2.23
C PHE A 177 -11.24 -3.81 2.61
N GLN A 178 -10.97 -2.92 1.68
CA GLN A 178 -10.16 -1.73 1.95
C GLN A 178 -10.81 -0.53 1.29
N TRP A 179 -11.03 0.50 2.07
CA TRP A 179 -11.61 1.76 1.64
C TRP A 179 -10.56 2.86 1.73
N HIS A 180 -10.48 3.68 0.68
CA HIS A 180 -9.66 4.88 0.60
C HIS A 180 -10.52 6.08 0.32
N LEU A 181 -10.18 7.20 0.94
CA LEU A 181 -10.71 8.52 0.64
C LEU A 181 -9.54 9.48 0.51
N THR A 182 -9.46 10.18 -0.62
CA THR A 182 -8.42 11.17 -0.89
C THR A 182 -9.05 12.50 -1.22
N GLY A 183 -8.56 13.58 -0.65
CA GLY A 183 -8.93 14.94 -0.97
C GLY A 183 -7.68 15.79 -1.22
N ILE A 184 -7.69 16.56 -2.30
CA ILE A 184 -6.60 17.49 -2.65
C ILE A 184 -7.21 18.88 -2.79
N LEU A 185 -6.70 19.83 -2.00
CA LEU A 185 -7.04 21.24 -2.06
C LEU A 185 -5.84 22.03 -2.58
N SER A 186 -6.01 22.70 -3.71
CA SER A 186 -5.00 23.61 -4.26
C SER A 186 -5.37 25.05 -3.90
N MET A 187 -4.48 25.73 -3.18
CA MET A 187 -4.69 27.09 -2.70
C MET A 187 -3.95 28.08 -3.59
N THR A 188 -4.69 29.03 -4.18
CA THR A 188 -4.16 30.09 -5.00
C THR A 188 -4.38 31.47 -4.35
N PRO A 189 -3.65 32.52 -4.74
CA PRO A 189 -3.82 33.85 -4.16
C PRO A 189 -5.23 34.43 -4.32
N GLY A 190 -5.96 34.05 -5.39
CA GLY A 190 -7.31 34.54 -5.63
C GLY A 190 -8.31 34.12 -4.56
N ASP A 191 -8.25 32.84 -4.15
CA ASP A 191 -9.25 32.26 -3.26
C ASP A 191 -8.74 32.14 -1.81
N TYR A 192 -7.42 31.95 -1.63
CA TYR A 192 -6.77 31.67 -0.35
C TYR A 192 -5.68 32.68 0.04
N GLY A 193 -5.74 33.91 -0.50
CA GLY A 193 -4.72 34.92 -0.30
C GLY A 193 -4.42 35.26 1.15
N GLY A 194 -5.40 35.17 2.05
CA GLY A 194 -5.23 35.37 3.50
C GLY A 194 -4.32 34.30 4.13
N ILE A 195 -4.54 33.03 3.77
CA ILE A 195 -3.72 31.89 4.24
C ILE A 195 -2.30 31.99 3.68
N LEU A 196 -2.18 32.23 2.38
CA LEU A 196 -0.87 32.37 1.73
C LEU A 196 -0.05 33.52 2.29
N LYS A 197 -0.71 34.63 2.65
CA LYS A 197 -0.07 35.76 3.33
C LYS A 197 0.40 35.38 4.74
N ALA A 198 -0.41 34.67 5.50
CA ALA A 198 -0.05 34.16 6.83
C ALA A 198 1.13 33.20 6.79
N LEU A 199 1.31 32.47 5.69
CA LEU A 199 2.47 31.61 5.40
C LEU A 199 3.68 32.40 4.89
N GLY A 200 3.77 33.71 5.10
CA GLY A 200 4.88 34.53 4.67
C GLY A 200 4.87 34.91 3.18
N ASN A 201 3.69 35.12 2.60
CA ASN A 201 3.45 35.41 1.18
C ASN A 201 3.88 34.23 0.26
N ALA A 202 3.47 33.04 0.61
CA ALA A 202 3.61 31.89 -0.28
C ALA A 202 2.88 32.13 -1.61
N SER A 203 3.45 31.64 -2.69
CA SER A 203 2.87 31.75 -4.05
C SER A 203 1.65 30.87 -4.21
N THR A 204 1.70 29.65 -3.68
CA THR A 204 0.63 28.64 -3.67
C THR A 204 0.80 27.73 -2.47
N ALA A 205 -0.24 26.99 -2.12
CA ALA A 205 -0.15 25.90 -1.17
C ALA A 205 -1.04 24.73 -1.60
N THR A 206 -0.72 23.53 -1.14
CA THR A 206 -1.49 22.32 -1.40
C THR A 206 -1.70 21.57 -0.08
N LEU A 207 -2.95 21.19 0.18
CA LEU A 207 -3.30 20.29 1.26
C LEU A 207 -3.83 18.99 0.66
N MET A 208 -3.15 17.89 0.95
CA MET A 208 -3.62 16.54 0.64
C MET A 208 -4.06 15.83 1.93
N VAL A 209 -5.20 15.20 1.87
CA VAL A 209 -5.75 14.39 2.96
C VAL A 209 -6.03 13.01 2.40
N GLU A 210 -5.54 11.99 3.05
CA GLU A 210 -5.85 10.61 2.70
C GLU A 210 -6.29 9.84 3.95
N ALA A 211 -7.41 9.13 3.87
CA ALA A 211 -7.89 8.24 4.91
C ALA A 211 -8.00 6.82 4.35
N VAL A 212 -7.64 5.84 5.15
CA VAL A 212 -7.70 4.43 4.81
C VAL A 212 -8.33 3.63 5.93
N ALA A 213 -9.17 2.66 5.56
CA ALA A 213 -9.70 1.68 6.47
C ALA A 213 -9.63 0.28 5.84
N SER A 214 -9.08 -0.68 6.58
CA SER A 214 -8.98 -2.08 6.19
C SER A 214 -9.85 -2.93 7.09
N TYR A 215 -10.67 -3.82 6.50
CA TYR A 215 -11.61 -4.64 7.23
C TYR A 215 -11.56 -6.10 6.80
N TYR A 216 -11.34 -6.98 7.78
CA TYR A 216 -11.30 -8.43 7.61
C TYR A 216 -12.51 -9.07 8.34
N PRO A 217 -13.64 -9.32 7.66
CA PRO A 217 -14.90 -9.69 8.31
C PRO A 217 -14.84 -11.00 9.09
N LYS A 218 -14.02 -11.95 8.65
CA LYS A 218 -13.91 -13.29 9.26
C LYS A 218 -12.62 -13.52 10.03
N LEU A 219 -11.76 -12.50 10.16
CA LEU A 219 -10.50 -12.63 10.88
C LEU A 219 -10.74 -13.14 12.30
N LYS A 220 -10.01 -14.17 12.68
CA LYS A 220 -9.94 -14.69 14.05
C LYS A 220 -8.70 -14.14 14.73
N LYS A 221 -8.74 -14.01 16.04
CA LYS A 221 -7.55 -13.64 16.81
C LYS A 221 -6.54 -14.81 16.88
N PHE A 222 -7.04 -16.02 16.78
CA PHE A 222 -6.25 -17.25 16.88
C PHE A 222 -6.61 -18.20 15.75
N TYR A 223 -5.61 -18.86 15.19
CA TYR A 223 -5.71 -19.96 14.24
C TYR A 223 -4.96 -21.15 14.81
N ASN A 224 -5.65 -22.29 14.94
CA ASN A 224 -5.09 -23.50 15.56
C ASN A 224 -4.47 -23.26 16.96
N GLY A 225 -5.04 -22.35 17.72
CA GLY A 225 -4.51 -21.98 19.04
C GLY A 225 -3.45 -20.88 19.04
N GLU A 226 -2.94 -20.50 17.87
CA GLU A 226 -1.89 -19.50 17.71
C GLU A 226 -2.45 -18.14 17.33
N PRO A 227 -1.94 -17.02 17.89
CA PRO A 227 -2.38 -15.69 17.55
C PRO A 227 -1.92 -15.29 16.15
N ILE A 228 -2.76 -14.52 15.46
CA ILE A 228 -2.31 -13.81 14.26
C ILE A 228 -1.34 -12.70 14.64
N SER A 229 -0.42 -12.44 13.72
CA SER A 229 0.52 -11.36 13.89
C SER A 229 -0.10 -9.99 13.60
N ALA A 230 0.34 -8.97 14.31
CA ALA A 230 0.18 -7.57 13.90
C ALA A 230 1.47 -7.09 13.25
N GLY A 231 1.37 -6.68 11.99
CA GLY A 231 2.52 -6.21 11.22
C GLY A 231 3.09 -7.23 10.25
N VAL A 232 4.21 -6.88 9.66
CA VAL A 232 4.85 -7.68 8.60
C VAL A 232 5.47 -8.93 9.20
N TRP A 233 5.14 -10.10 8.67
CA TRP A 233 5.74 -11.41 9.00
C TRP A 233 5.76 -11.77 10.48
N GLY A 234 4.90 -11.19 11.31
CA GLY A 234 4.90 -11.45 12.74
C GLY A 234 5.97 -10.71 13.55
N TRP A 235 6.75 -9.87 12.93
CA TRP A 235 7.86 -9.18 13.59
C TRP A 235 7.47 -7.84 14.23
N GLY A 236 6.23 -7.39 14.07
CA GLY A 236 5.67 -6.23 14.76
C GLY A 236 5.32 -6.49 16.22
N GLN A 237 5.58 -7.68 16.72
CA GLN A 237 5.37 -8.04 18.12
C GLN A 237 6.66 -7.82 18.91
N GLU A 238 6.55 -7.22 20.09
CA GLU A 238 7.64 -7.22 21.03
C GLU A 238 8.04 -8.66 21.32
N TYR A 239 9.28 -8.96 21.04
CA TYR A 239 9.87 -10.26 21.33
C TYR A 239 10.08 -10.39 22.84
N ASN A 240 9.08 -10.85 23.55
CA ASN A 240 9.22 -11.17 24.95
C ASN A 240 9.66 -12.64 25.07
N LEU A 241 10.93 -12.86 25.37
CA LEU A 241 11.47 -14.15 25.74
C LEU A 241 10.73 -14.67 26.99
N GLY A 242 9.59 -15.34 26.78
CA GLY A 242 8.75 -15.91 27.84
C GLY A 242 7.41 -15.20 28.06
N GLY A 243 7.04 -14.21 27.25
CA GLY A 243 5.75 -13.53 27.31
C GLY A 243 4.81 -13.86 26.15
N THR A 244 3.53 -13.73 26.39
CA THR A 244 2.48 -13.82 25.39
C THR A 244 2.63 -12.71 24.35
N ALA A 245 2.48 -13.07 23.06
CA ALA A 245 2.47 -12.12 21.96
C ALA A 245 1.37 -11.06 22.17
N GLU A 246 1.75 -9.83 22.47
CA GLU A 246 0.79 -8.78 22.85
C GLU A 246 0.19 -8.06 21.66
N ALA A 247 0.82 -8.07 20.49
CA ALA A 247 0.34 -7.38 19.32
C ALA A 247 -0.36 -8.34 18.35
N VAL A 248 -1.66 -8.43 18.47
CA VAL A 248 -2.54 -9.22 17.58
C VAL A 248 -3.21 -8.30 16.58
N GLY A 249 -3.30 -8.72 15.32
CA GLY A 249 -4.00 -7.98 14.28
C GLY A 249 -5.50 -7.87 14.54
N ASP A 250 -6.06 -6.72 14.20
CA ASP A 250 -7.48 -6.41 14.39
C ASP A 250 -8.29 -6.58 13.12
N LYS A 251 -9.59 -6.88 13.26
CA LYS A 251 -10.52 -6.98 12.13
C LYS A 251 -10.67 -5.67 11.37
N LEU A 252 -10.60 -4.56 12.08
CA LEU A 252 -10.70 -3.22 11.53
C LEU A 252 -9.46 -2.43 11.94
N SER A 253 -8.81 -1.86 10.97
CA SER A 253 -7.75 -0.88 11.18
C SER A 253 -8.04 0.34 10.31
N ALA A 254 -7.78 1.53 10.85
CA ALA A 254 -8.01 2.79 10.15
C ALA A 254 -6.99 3.84 10.55
N GLY A 255 -6.63 4.67 9.60
CA GLY A 255 -5.73 5.80 9.78
C GLY A 255 -5.95 6.87 8.74
N TYR A 256 -5.28 7.98 8.91
CA TYR A 256 -5.23 9.04 7.92
C TYR A 256 -3.87 9.72 7.91
N ASN A 257 -3.56 10.34 6.79
CA ASN A 257 -2.43 11.23 6.66
C ASN A 257 -2.87 12.61 6.15
N LEU A 258 -2.07 13.59 6.47
CA LEU A 258 -2.18 14.97 5.99
C LEU A 258 -0.81 15.34 5.44
N ASP A 259 -0.79 15.85 4.23
CA ASP A 259 0.40 16.42 3.61
C ASP A 259 0.08 17.87 3.23
N PHE A 260 0.81 18.80 3.84
CA PHE A 260 0.63 20.22 3.62
C PHE A 260 1.95 20.81 3.12
N SER A 261 1.94 21.29 1.89
CA SER A 261 3.09 21.93 1.28
C SER A 261 2.72 23.33 0.77
N TRP A 262 3.70 24.25 0.76
CA TRP A 262 3.53 25.58 0.20
C TRP A 262 4.78 26.05 -0.53
N VAL A 263 4.62 26.93 -1.47
CA VAL A 263 5.66 27.27 -2.43
C VAL A 263 6.05 28.72 -2.28
N TYR A 264 7.35 28.98 -2.22
CA TYR A 264 7.97 30.29 -2.43
C TYR A 264 8.72 30.26 -3.76
N ASP A 265 8.20 30.97 -4.75
CA ASP A 265 8.79 31.02 -6.09
C ASP A 265 9.66 32.26 -6.23
N GLY A 266 10.95 32.10 -5.96
CA GLY A 266 11.95 33.17 -6.04
C GLY A 266 11.85 34.25 -4.95
N SER A 267 10.85 34.20 -4.07
CA SER A 267 10.62 35.24 -3.04
C SER A 267 11.53 35.14 -1.83
N LEU A 268 11.99 33.95 -1.48
CA LEU A 268 12.95 33.74 -0.39
C LEU A 268 14.40 33.77 -0.88
N ILE A 269 14.66 33.09 -1.99
CA ILE A 269 15.99 33.02 -2.62
C ILE A 269 15.77 33.25 -4.12
N PRO A 270 16.29 34.35 -4.68
CA PRO A 270 16.12 34.66 -6.10
C PRO A 270 16.61 33.50 -6.99
N GLY A 271 15.79 33.10 -7.94
CA GLY A 271 16.08 31.98 -8.85
C GLY A 271 15.89 30.58 -8.28
N TRP A 272 15.43 30.46 -7.03
CA TRP A 272 15.12 29.18 -6.40
C TRP A 272 13.64 29.06 -6.08
N GLN A 273 13.12 27.86 -6.21
CA GLN A 273 11.83 27.49 -5.66
C GLN A 273 12.07 26.77 -4.32
N VAL A 274 11.46 27.28 -3.25
CA VAL A 274 11.54 26.66 -1.91
C VAL A 274 10.15 26.13 -1.57
N ILE A 275 10.08 24.85 -1.23
CA ILE A 275 8.81 24.14 -0.95
C ILE A 275 8.90 23.49 0.43
N PRO A 276 8.52 24.19 1.50
CA PRO A 276 8.33 23.57 2.79
C PRO A 276 7.16 22.59 2.76
N GLU A 277 7.29 21.49 3.50
CA GLU A 277 6.28 20.45 3.57
C GLU A 277 6.15 19.97 5.01
N VAL A 278 4.92 19.72 5.44
CA VAL A 278 4.58 19.12 6.73
C VAL A 278 3.74 17.89 6.47
N TYR A 279 4.28 16.75 6.84
CA TYR A 279 3.59 15.47 6.77
C TYR A 279 3.16 15.02 8.16
N PHE A 280 1.89 14.67 8.32
CA PHE A 280 1.33 14.16 9.56
C PHE A 280 0.58 12.84 9.29
N PHE A 281 0.87 11.86 10.11
CA PHE A 281 0.24 10.54 10.04
C PHE A 281 -0.37 10.17 11.39
N HIS A 282 -1.57 9.59 11.38
CA HIS A 282 -2.24 9.12 12.57
C HIS A 282 -2.95 7.78 12.34
N ALA A 283 -2.52 6.75 13.06
CA ALA A 283 -3.25 5.49 13.18
C ALA A 283 -4.38 5.68 14.19
N VAL A 284 -5.61 5.75 13.70
CA VAL A 284 -6.80 6.07 14.53
C VAL A 284 -7.26 4.86 15.34
N SER A 285 -7.26 3.68 14.72
CA SER A 285 -7.80 2.47 15.32
C SER A 285 -7.22 1.21 14.70
N GLY A 286 -7.04 0.21 15.55
CA GLY A 286 -6.66 -1.14 15.13
C GLY A 286 -5.22 -1.29 14.65
N ARG A 287 -4.82 -2.54 14.51
CA ARG A 287 -3.52 -2.96 13.99
C ARG A 287 -3.76 -3.85 12.78
N THR A 288 -3.18 -3.47 11.65
CA THR A 288 -3.32 -4.31 10.45
C THR A 288 -2.60 -5.64 10.63
N PRO A 289 -3.23 -6.78 10.23
CA PRO A 289 -2.61 -8.11 10.34
C PRO A 289 -1.60 -8.38 9.24
N ASN A 290 -1.47 -7.53 8.26
CA ASN A 290 -0.40 -7.59 7.27
C ASN A 290 0.00 -6.20 6.78
N SER A 291 1.17 -6.09 6.13
CA SER A 291 1.74 -4.82 5.68
C SER A 291 1.14 -4.28 4.37
N SER A 292 0.26 -5.01 3.72
CA SER A 292 -0.38 -4.59 2.47
C SER A 292 -1.71 -3.87 2.71
N GLY A 293 -1.96 -3.50 3.95
CA GLY A 293 -3.15 -2.78 4.40
C GLY A 293 -2.92 -1.32 4.63
#